data_7b0a4da9b3b7a9bf78909540aff3e064
#
_entry.id   7b0a4da9b3b7a9bf78909540aff3e064
#
_cell.length_a   1.000
_cell.length_b   1.000
_cell.length_c   1.000
_cell.angle_alpha   90.00
_cell.angle_beta   90.00
_cell.angle_gamma   90.00
#
_symmetry.space_group_name_H-M   'P 1'
#
loop_
_entity.id
_entity.type
_entity.pdbx_description
1 polymer ?
#
loop_
_entity_poly.entity_id
_entity_poly.type
_entity_poly.pdbx_seq_one_letter_code
_entity_poly.pdbx_strand_id
1 'polypeptide(L)'
;ATLPPVMAAIRTLQKSPNGPAVTPLLQTLGAVAARLRTAEAVQHYLDLVLDLATRTSGSIHGHHVTEPSPALPDFLLQAPRLLGVVSLAGLKRWIDDGIRLYGDHPDKQRAYFTLNSPDSRAILQREREGTLFADVERRLNLTLAALWQDDSLLVPYSTAFAEVRLHPYLAPDGMRLPDALEDRAGVSGLDRYRAMLAHLAGHRRWSQPLVADNWSPLQRLAVETLEDARVDTLLLRRFPGLRPLLLALHPQPRADACDPAAENCLRHRLTCLSRACLDPAHGYGDPLIGEFAGRFHELLAAGEASTRAAADLALAYVTRSRRPSDQFANVHFAGTEVDY
;
A
#
# COMPACT_ATOMS: atom_id res chain seq x y z
N ALA A 1 -3.91 -19.44 -13.73
CA ALA A 1 -2.91 -19.14 -12.69
C ALA A 1 -3.34 -19.59 -11.27
N THR A 2 -4.64 -19.58 -10.92
CA THR A 2 -5.14 -19.91 -9.57
C THR A 2 -5.36 -21.41 -9.30
N LEU A 3 -5.42 -22.26 -10.30
CA LEU A 3 -5.77 -23.68 -10.13
C LEU A 3 -4.75 -24.49 -9.30
N PRO A 4 -3.43 -24.37 -9.49
CA PRO A 4 -2.46 -25.15 -8.71
C PRO A 4 -2.51 -24.86 -7.20
N PRO A 5 -2.57 -23.59 -6.72
CA PRO A 5 -2.72 -23.28 -5.30
C PRO A 5 -4.01 -23.82 -4.69
N VAL A 6 -5.13 -23.71 -5.39
CA VAL A 6 -6.41 -24.26 -4.94
C VAL A 6 -6.32 -25.78 -4.75
N MET A 7 -5.75 -26.48 -5.74
CA MET A 7 -5.56 -27.93 -5.64
C MET A 7 -4.64 -28.34 -4.50
N ALA A 8 -3.60 -27.53 -4.21
CA ALA A 8 -2.72 -27.76 -3.08
C ALA A 8 -3.46 -27.59 -1.73
N ALA A 9 -4.22 -26.52 -1.58
CA ALA A 9 -5.04 -26.27 -0.39
C ALA A 9 -6.07 -27.40 -0.15
N ILE A 10 -6.79 -27.84 -1.19
CA ILE A 10 -7.73 -28.96 -1.12
C ILE A 10 -7.02 -30.22 -0.64
N ARG A 11 -5.87 -30.58 -1.22
CA ARG A 11 -5.11 -31.77 -0.82
C ARG A 11 -4.65 -31.70 0.64
N THR A 12 -4.25 -30.51 1.10
CA THR A 12 -3.83 -30.31 2.49
C THR A 12 -5.02 -30.52 3.45
N LEU A 13 -6.18 -29.95 3.16
CA LEU A 13 -7.39 -30.13 3.96
C LEU A 13 -7.86 -31.60 3.95
N GLN A 14 -7.85 -32.27 2.79
CA GLN A 14 -8.24 -33.67 2.67
C GLN A 14 -7.34 -34.65 3.44
N LYS A 15 -6.05 -34.31 3.60
CA LYS A 15 -5.09 -35.12 4.35
C LYS A 15 -5.13 -34.85 5.86
N SER A 16 -5.96 -33.93 6.32
CA SER A 16 -6.16 -33.54 7.71
C SER A 16 -7.59 -33.83 8.15
N PRO A 17 -7.91 -33.75 9.45
CA PRO A 17 -9.27 -33.83 9.95
C PRO A 17 -10.23 -32.78 9.35
N ASN A 18 -9.69 -31.73 8.71
CA ASN A 18 -10.46 -30.65 8.10
C ASN A 18 -11.02 -30.98 6.69
N GLY A 19 -11.00 -32.24 6.26
CA GLY A 19 -11.61 -32.67 4.99
C GLY A 19 -13.03 -32.16 4.73
N PRO A 20 -13.94 -32.11 5.73
CA PRO A 20 -15.28 -31.53 5.56
C PRO A 20 -15.32 -30.07 5.11
N ALA A 21 -14.26 -29.28 5.35
CA ALA A 21 -14.16 -27.89 4.96
C ALA A 21 -13.94 -27.68 3.43
N VAL A 22 -13.59 -28.74 2.69
CA VAL A 22 -13.36 -28.66 1.24
C VAL A 22 -14.64 -28.26 0.48
N THR A 23 -15.79 -28.77 0.87
CA THR A 23 -17.06 -28.43 0.21
C THR A 23 -17.41 -26.95 0.38
N PRO A 24 -17.45 -26.37 1.60
CA PRO A 24 -17.63 -24.92 1.79
C PRO A 24 -16.60 -24.07 1.05
N LEU A 25 -15.34 -24.48 1.05
CA LEU A 25 -14.28 -23.77 0.29
C LEU A 25 -14.62 -23.70 -1.19
N LEU A 26 -14.98 -24.81 -1.81
CA LEU A 26 -15.32 -24.85 -3.24
C LEU A 26 -16.59 -24.05 -3.56
N GLN A 27 -17.59 -24.08 -2.68
CA GLN A 27 -18.84 -23.32 -2.84
C GLN A 27 -18.61 -21.80 -2.86
N THR A 28 -17.64 -21.31 -2.08
CA THR A 28 -17.41 -19.88 -1.88
C THR A 28 -16.26 -19.32 -2.70
N LEU A 29 -15.36 -20.18 -3.21
CA LEU A 29 -14.13 -19.79 -3.87
C LEU A 29 -14.36 -18.83 -5.06
N GLY A 30 -15.41 -19.06 -5.85
CA GLY A 30 -15.73 -18.21 -6.99
C GLY A 30 -16.05 -16.76 -6.56
N ALA A 31 -16.87 -16.61 -5.50
CA ALA A 31 -17.21 -15.30 -4.95
C ALA A 31 -16.02 -14.61 -4.29
N VAL A 32 -15.19 -15.37 -3.57
CA VAL A 32 -13.94 -14.88 -2.96
C VAL A 32 -12.97 -14.41 -4.05
N ALA A 33 -12.74 -15.22 -5.09
CA ALA A 33 -11.85 -14.88 -6.19
C ALA A 33 -12.33 -13.63 -6.96
N ALA A 34 -13.64 -13.51 -7.19
CA ALA A 34 -14.23 -12.33 -7.80
C ALA A 34 -14.00 -11.06 -6.97
N ARG A 35 -13.93 -11.17 -5.64
CA ARG A 35 -13.67 -10.05 -4.74
C ARG A 35 -12.18 -9.69 -4.66
N LEU A 36 -11.31 -10.69 -4.62
CA LEU A 36 -9.86 -10.51 -4.46
C LEU A 36 -9.15 -10.10 -5.76
N ARG A 37 -9.73 -10.39 -6.93
CA ARG A 37 -9.29 -9.97 -8.27
C ARG A 37 -7.97 -10.56 -8.76
N THR A 38 -6.98 -10.83 -7.91
CA THR A 38 -5.65 -11.30 -8.31
C THR A 38 -5.40 -12.74 -7.85
N ALA A 39 -4.58 -13.46 -8.61
CA ALA A 39 -4.17 -14.83 -8.25
C ALA A 39 -3.34 -14.84 -6.94
N GLU A 40 -2.55 -13.81 -6.71
CA GLU A 40 -1.74 -13.63 -5.51
C GLU A 40 -2.64 -13.45 -4.27
N ALA A 41 -3.64 -12.55 -4.33
CA ALA A 41 -4.58 -12.36 -3.24
C ALA A 41 -5.40 -13.62 -2.93
N VAL A 42 -5.77 -14.41 -3.94
CA VAL A 42 -6.41 -15.73 -3.76
C VAL A 42 -5.46 -16.70 -3.07
N GLN A 43 -4.17 -16.71 -3.44
CA GLN A 43 -3.16 -17.54 -2.76
C GLN A 43 -3.07 -17.16 -1.28
N HIS A 44 -2.93 -15.89 -0.96
CA HIS A 44 -2.87 -15.41 0.42
C HIS A 44 -4.14 -15.75 1.23
N TYR A 45 -5.33 -15.68 0.60
CA TYR A 45 -6.56 -16.14 1.24
C TYR A 45 -6.51 -17.64 1.55
N LEU A 46 -6.03 -18.46 0.63
CA LEU A 46 -5.89 -19.91 0.87
C LEU A 46 -4.86 -20.20 1.97
N ASP A 47 -3.78 -19.44 2.04
CA ASP A 47 -2.78 -19.54 3.12
C ASP A 47 -3.40 -19.20 4.48
N LEU A 48 -4.26 -18.15 4.55
CA LEU A 48 -5.02 -17.82 5.75
C LEU A 48 -5.99 -18.93 6.17
N VAL A 49 -6.67 -19.55 5.20
CA VAL A 49 -7.57 -20.70 5.47
C VAL A 49 -6.80 -21.86 6.06
N LEU A 50 -5.63 -22.19 5.51
CA LEU A 50 -4.78 -23.27 6.01
C LEU A 50 -4.16 -22.94 7.39
N ASP A 51 -3.76 -21.70 7.61
CA ASP A 51 -3.26 -21.23 8.90
C ASP A 51 -4.35 -21.31 9.97
N LEU A 52 -5.56 -20.82 9.69
CA LEU A 52 -6.73 -20.97 10.58
C LEU A 52 -7.00 -22.44 10.89
N ALA A 53 -7.03 -23.29 9.86
CA ALA A 53 -7.22 -24.74 10.04
C ALA A 53 -6.19 -25.34 10.98
N THR A 54 -4.91 -25.01 10.79
CA THR A 54 -3.80 -25.55 11.58
C THR A 54 -3.83 -25.08 13.02
N ARG A 55 -4.08 -23.78 13.24
CA ARG A 55 -4.02 -23.15 14.57
C ARG A 55 -5.25 -23.42 15.44
N THR A 56 -6.35 -23.87 14.85
CA THR A 56 -7.61 -24.15 15.57
C THR A 56 -8.01 -25.62 15.58
N SER A 57 -7.25 -26.48 14.94
CA SER A 57 -7.44 -27.93 15.01
C SER A 57 -6.89 -28.49 16.33
N GLY A 58 -7.61 -29.43 16.92
CA GLY A 58 -7.26 -30.05 18.20
C GLY A 58 -6.46 -31.36 18.07
N SER A 59 -5.86 -31.77 19.19
CA SER A 59 -5.20 -33.07 19.34
C SER A 59 -5.57 -33.72 20.69
N ILE A 60 -6.13 -34.89 20.63
CA ILE A 60 -6.50 -35.64 21.85
C ILE A 60 -5.26 -36.10 22.64
N HIS A 61 -4.12 -36.30 21.98
CA HIS A 61 -2.91 -36.87 22.57
C HIS A 61 -1.64 -36.04 22.44
N GLY A 62 -1.77 -34.78 22.00
CA GLY A 62 -0.61 -33.83 21.91
C GLY A 62 0.37 -34.08 20.78
N HIS A 63 0.30 -35.20 20.05
CA HIS A 63 1.29 -35.58 19.04
C HIS A 63 0.79 -35.50 17.59
N HIS A 64 -0.51 -35.67 17.36
CA HIS A 64 -1.10 -35.56 16.02
C HIS A 64 -2.43 -34.84 16.09
N VAL A 65 -2.71 -33.99 15.09
CA VAL A 65 -4.00 -33.32 14.93
C VAL A 65 -5.06 -34.39 14.62
N THR A 66 -6.02 -34.57 15.51
CA THR A 66 -7.09 -35.60 15.41
C THR A 66 -8.48 -34.99 15.32
N GLU A 67 -8.64 -33.73 15.74
CA GLU A 67 -9.91 -33.02 15.71
C GLU A 67 -9.89 -31.89 14.69
N PRO A 68 -10.94 -31.74 13.87
CA PRO A 68 -11.01 -30.64 12.90
C PRO A 68 -11.16 -29.28 13.60
N SER A 69 -10.81 -28.22 12.91
CA SER A 69 -11.12 -26.86 13.33
C SER A 69 -12.64 -26.71 13.54
N PRO A 70 -13.11 -26.28 14.72
CA PRO A 70 -14.54 -26.26 15.05
C PRO A 70 -15.33 -25.25 14.23
N ALA A 71 -14.68 -24.24 13.68
CA ALA A 71 -15.34 -23.12 13.02
C ALA A 71 -14.99 -22.98 11.52
N LEU A 72 -14.05 -23.75 11.00
CA LEU A 72 -13.54 -23.56 9.63
C LEU A 72 -14.62 -23.67 8.55
N PRO A 73 -15.53 -24.66 8.54
CA PRO A 73 -16.59 -24.74 7.55
C PRO A 73 -17.52 -23.53 7.57
N ASP A 74 -17.93 -23.09 8.76
CA ASP A 74 -18.82 -21.95 8.96
C ASP A 74 -18.14 -20.63 8.54
N PHE A 75 -16.85 -20.46 8.88
CA PHE A 75 -16.02 -19.32 8.43
C PHE A 75 -15.98 -19.26 6.91
N LEU A 76 -15.71 -20.37 6.23
CA LEU A 76 -15.62 -20.40 4.75
C LEU A 76 -16.92 -19.97 4.10
N LEU A 77 -18.08 -20.33 4.65
CA LEU A 77 -19.38 -19.87 4.15
C LEU A 77 -19.58 -18.36 4.34
N GLN A 78 -18.98 -17.76 5.37
CA GLN A 78 -19.04 -16.32 5.62
C GLN A 78 -17.96 -15.52 4.88
N ALA A 79 -16.91 -16.17 4.40
CA ALA A 79 -15.75 -15.49 3.80
C ALA A 79 -16.09 -14.49 2.69
N PRO A 80 -16.99 -14.76 1.73
CA PRO A 80 -17.37 -13.77 0.72
C PRO A 80 -18.00 -12.50 1.32
N ARG A 81 -18.82 -12.68 2.38
CA ARG A 81 -19.45 -11.56 3.08
C ARG A 81 -18.42 -10.75 3.89
N LEU A 82 -17.50 -11.44 4.57
CA LEU A 82 -16.41 -10.79 5.32
C LEU A 82 -15.53 -9.97 4.40
N LEU A 83 -15.07 -10.54 3.27
CA LEU A 83 -14.31 -9.84 2.25
C LEU A 83 -15.12 -8.74 1.52
N GLY A 84 -16.44 -8.71 1.69
CA GLY A 84 -17.29 -7.61 1.26
C GLY A 84 -17.23 -6.39 2.15
N VAL A 85 -16.69 -6.50 3.37
CA VAL A 85 -16.68 -5.42 4.37
C VAL A 85 -15.31 -5.09 4.95
N VAL A 86 -14.31 -5.97 4.76
CA VAL A 86 -12.93 -5.74 5.17
C VAL A 86 -11.95 -6.12 4.06
N SER A 87 -10.76 -5.54 4.07
CA SER A 87 -9.65 -5.97 3.21
C SER A 87 -9.14 -7.36 3.64
N LEU A 88 -8.32 -7.98 2.79
CA LEU A 88 -7.67 -9.24 3.15
C LEU A 88 -6.77 -9.07 4.39
N ALA A 89 -6.14 -7.89 4.55
CA ALA A 89 -5.40 -7.52 5.75
C ALA A 89 -6.29 -7.46 6.99
N GLY A 90 -7.43 -6.79 6.89
CA GLY A 90 -8.43 -6.74 7.97
C GLY A 90 -8.97 -8.12 8.33
N LEU A 91 -9.23 -8.96 7.33
CA LEU A 91 -9.65 -10.35 7.55
C LEU A 91 -8.58 -11.15 8.30
N LYS A 92 -7.30 -10.99 7.94
CA LYS A 92 -6.18 -11.62 8.65
C LYS A 92 -6.13 -11.20 10.11
N ARG A 93 -6.17 -9.89 10.40
CA ARG A 93 -6.15 -9.38 11.79
C ARG A 93 -7.36 -9.87 12.58
N TRP A 94 -8.55 -9.89 11.98
CA TRP A 94 -9.76 -10.43 12.61
C TRP A 94 -9.63 -11.91 12.94
N ILE A 95 -9.02 -12.73 12.06
CA ILE A 95 -8.72 -14.14 12.30
C ILE A 95 -7.72 -14.28 13.45
N ASP A 96 -6.61 -13.53 13.42
CA ASP A 96 -5.57 -13.56 14.44
C ASP A 96 -6.12 -13.21 15.84
N ASP A 97 -6.99 -12.19 15.92
CA ASP A 97 -7.68 -11.82 17.17
C ASP A 97 -8.60 -12.93 17.67
N GLY A 98 -9.37 -13.58 16.79
CA GLY A 98 -10.23 -14.68 17.14
C GLY A 98 -9.48 -15.89 17.71
N ILE A 99 -8.35 -16.23 17.08
CA ILE A 99 -7.48 -17.31 17.56
C ILE A 99 -6.86 -16.93 18.91
N ARG A 100 -6.34 -15.71 19.04
CA ARG A 100 -5.72 -15.23 20.28
C ARG A 100 -6.68 -15.20 21.45
N LEU A 101 -7.94 -14.81 21.24
CA LEU A 101 -8.95 -14.68 22.30
C LEU A 101 -9.56 -16.03 22.69
N TYR A 102 -9.69 -16.95 21.74
CA TYR A 102 -10.50 -18.15 21.93
C TYR A 102 -9.80 -19.45 21.48
N GLY A 103 -8.47 -19.46 21.36
CA GLY A 103 -7.68 -20.60 20.89
C GLY A 103 -8.01 -21.91 21.63
N ASP A 104 -8.24 -21.84 22.94
CA ASP A 104 -8.50 -23.00 23.82
C ASP A 104 -10.00 -23.25 24.08
N HIS A 105 -10.91 -22.55 23.39
CA HIS A 105 -12.34 -22.61 23.62
C HIS A 105 -13.14 -22.87 22.34
N PRO A 106 -13.34 -24.14 21.91
CA PRO A 106 -13.96 -24.48 20.63
C PRO A 106 -15.34 -23.83 20.38
N ASP A 107 -16.23 -23.83 21.39
CA ASP A 107 -17.57 -23.24 21.28
C ASP A 107 -17.51 -21.72 21.08
N LYS A 108 -16.60 -21.04 21.79
CA LYS A 108 -16.38 -19.58 21.64
C LYS A 108 -15.72 -19.25 20.32
N GLN A 109 -14.78 -20.07 19.84
CA GLN A 109 -14.22 -19.95 18.50
C GLN A 109 -15.33 -20.01 17.46
N ARG A 110 -16.21 -21.02 17.53
CA ARG A 110 -17.31 -21.14 16.58
C ARG A 110 -18.21 -19.91 16.62
N ALA A 111 -18.59 -19.44 17.81
CA ALA A 111 -19.38 -18.21 17.96
C ALA A 111 -18.68 -16.97 17.37
N TYR A 112 -17.35 -16.88 17.52
CA TYR A 112 -16.55 -15.78 16.95
C TYR A 112 -16.55 -15.83 15.41
N PHE A 113 -16.16 -16.94 14.82
CA PHE A 113 -15.99 -17.07 13.37
C PHE A 113 -17.33 -17.11 12.59
N THR A 114 -18.45 -17.32 13.27
CA THR A 114 -19.81 -17.19 12.72
C THR A 114 -20.44 -15.81 12.93
N LEU A 115 -19.71 -14.83 13.49
CA LEU A 115 -20.19 -13.48 13.84
C LEU A 115 -21.28 -13.45 14.92
N ASN A 116 -21.42 -14.52 15.70
CA ASN A 116 -22.41 -14.62 16.77
C ASN A 116 -21.92 -14.04 18.10
N SER A 117 -20.59 -13.80 18.27
CA SER A 117 -20.06 -13.15 19.46
C SER A 117 -20.05 -11.60 19.31
N PRO A 118 -20.27 -10.85 20.42
CA PRO A 118 -20.14 -9.40 20.42
C PRO A 118 -18.73 -8.94 20.01
N ASP A 119 -17.69 -9.61 20.52
CA ASP A 119 -16.30 -9.29 20.25
C ASP A 119 -15.94 -9.43 18.77
N SER A 120 -16.42 -10.50 18.13
CA SER A 120 -16.26 -10.72 16.70
C SER A 120 -16.79 -9.57 15.87
N ARG A 121 -18.00 -9.08 16.21
CA ARG A 121 -18.62 -7.94 15.53
C ARG A 121 -17.91 -6.62 15.81
N ALA A 122 -17.47 -6.41 17.05
CA ALA A 122 -16.74 -5.19 17.43
C ALA A 122 -15.38 -5.11 16.73
N ILE A 123 -14.64 -6.22 16.70
CA ILE A 123 -13.35 -6.29 16.01
C ILE A 123 -13.54 -6.14 14.49
N LEU A 124 -14.54 -6.82 13.91
CA LEU A 124 -14.85 -6.67 12.48
C LEU A 124 -15.21 -5.23 12.13
N GLN A 125 -15.98 -4.54 12.99
CA GLN A 125 -16.31 -3.13 12.78
C GLN A 125 -15.07 -2.23 12.81
N ARG A 126 -14.12 -2.51 13.71
CA ARG A 126 -12.83 -1.80 13.74
C ARG A 126 -12.01 -2.04 12.48
N GLU A 127 -12.01 -3.27 11.96
CA GLU A 127 -11.28 -3.65 10.74
C GLU A 127 -11.98 -3.19 9.44
N ARG A 128 -13.23 -2.67 9.54
CA ARG A 128 -13.95 -2.06 8.39
C ARG A 128 -13.47 -0.64 8.06
N GLU A 129 -12.54 -0.09 8.81
CA GLU A 129 -12.03 1.25 8.54
C GLU A 129 -11.30 1.30 7.20
N GLY A 130 -11.63 2.33 6.40
CA GLY A 130 -11.03 2.58 5.11
C GLY A 130 -11.92 2.33 3.90
N THR A 131 -11.47 2.82 2.76
CA THR A 131 -12.09 2.65 1.45
C THR A 131 -11.48 1.44 0.76
N LEU A 132 -12.30 0.43 0.44
CA LEU A 132 -11.86 -0.74 -0.31
C LEU A 132 -11.76 -0.42 -1.80
N PHE A 133 -10.67 -0.82 -2.44
CA PHE A 133 -10.45 -0.64 -3.88
C PHE A 133 -11.64 -1.16 -4.71
N ALA A 134 -12.13 -2.36 -4.40
CA ALA A 134 -13.21 -3.00 -5.13
C ALA A 134 -14.53 -2.21 -5.10
N ASP A 135 -14.75 -1.35 -4.11
CA ASP A 135 -15.96 -0.52 -4.00
C ASP A 135 -15.86 0.76 -4.84
N VAL A 136 -14.63 1.20 -5.13
CA VAL A 136 -14.38 2.46 -5.84
C VAL A 136 -13.77 2.28 -7.23
N GLU A 137 -13.36 1.07 -7.61
CA GLU A 137 -12.69 0.73 -8.88
C GLU A 137 -13.37 1.35 -10.10
N ARG A 138 -14.71 1.20 -10.22
CA ARG A 138 -15.45 1.79 -11.34
C ARG A 138 -15.30 3.30 -11.41
N ARG A 139 -15.30 3.98 -10.25
CA ARG A 139 -15.14 5.44 -10.17
C ARG A 139 -13.72 5.86 -10.55
N LEU A 140 -12.73 5.07 -10.16
CA LEU A 140 -11.33 5.30 -10.51
C LEU A 140 -11.08 5.11 -12.00
N ASN A 141 -11.62 4.04 -12.61
CA ASN A 141 -11.55 3.81 -14.05
C ASN A 141 -12.20 4.95 -14.84
N LEU A 142 -13.37 5.43 -14.41
CA LEU A 142 -14.01 6.59 -15.03
C LEU A 142 -13.19 7.87 -14.90
N THR A 143 -12.53 8.07 -13.74
CA THR A 143 -11.64 9.22 -13.51
C THR A 143 -10.43 9.16 -14.43
N LEU A 144 -9.82 7.98 -14.57
CA LEU A 144 -8.66 7.76 -15.44
C LEU A 144 -9.01 8.01 -16.91
N ALA A 145 -10.10 7.42 -17.37
CA ALA A 145 -10.59 7.63 -18.75
C ALA A 145 -10.95 9.09 -19.04
N ALA A 146 -11.68 9.75 -18.14
CA ALA A 146 -12.17 11.11 -18.36
C ALA A 146 -11.07 12.18 -18.32
N LEU A 147 -10.12 12.07 -17.37
CA LEU A 147 -9.09 13.10 -17.20
C LEU A 147 -7.83 12.82 -18.00
N TRP A 148 -7.49 11.55 -18.22
CA TRP A 148 -6.22 11.13 -18.79
C TRP A 148 -6.35 10.46 -20.16
N GLN A 149 -7.59 10.08 -20.57
CA GLN A 149 -7.82 9.26 -21.78
C GLN A 149 -6.96 7.97 -21.73
N ASP A 150 -6.86 7.41 -20.55
CA ASP A 150 -6.05 6.21 -20.25
C ASP A 150 -7.00 5.08 -19.83
N ASP A 151 -6.82 3.91 -20.41
CA ASP A 151 -7.60 2.69 -20.19
C ASP A 151 -6.78 1.61 -19.47
N SER A 152 -5.67 2.00 -18.83
CA SER A 152 -4.82 1.10 -18.06
C SER A 152 -5.61 0.28 -17.05
N LEU A 153 -5.29 -0.98 -16.96
CA LEU A 153 -5.84 -1.87 -15.95
C LEU A 153 -5.42 -1.39 -14.56
N LEU A 154 -6.39 -1.24 -13.67
CA LEU A 154 -6.13 -0.99 -12.26
C LEU A 154 -6.10 -2.33 -11.52
N VAL A 155 -4.99 -2.65 -10.87
CA VAL A 155 -4.76 -3.94 -10.23
C VAL A 155 -4.47 -3.74 -8.75
N PRO A 156 -5.35 -4.23 -7.85
CA PRO A 156 -5.10 -4.13 -6.42
C PRO A 156 -3.99 -5.08 -5.98
N TYR A 157 -3.20 -4.66 -4.99
CA TYR A 157 -2.31 -5.50 -4.22
C TYR A 157 -2.63 -5.41 -2.73
N SER A 158 -2.42 -6.51 -2.00
CA SER A 158 -2.64 -6.53 -0.56
C SER A 158 -1.37 -6.13 0.19
N THR A 159 -1.50 -5.19 1.12
CA THR A 159 -0.43 -4.80 2.04
C THR A 159 -0.28 -5.75 3.23
N ALA A 160 -1.18 -6.74 3.36
CA ALA A 160 -1.24 -7.65 4.50
C ALA A 160 -0.04 -8.58 4.63
N PHE A 161 0.60 -8.91 3.51
CA PHE A 161 1.64 -9.94 3.40
C PHE A 161 2.97 -9.38 2.90
N ALA A 162 3.04 -8.06 2.69
CA ALA A 162 4.27 -7.42 2.27
C ALA A 162 5.20 -7.20 3.49
N GLU A 163 6.43 -7.70 3.41
CA GLU A 163 7.47 -7.43 4.42
C GLU A 163 7.90 -5.94 4.41
N VAL A 164 7.69 -5.27 3.28
CA VAL A 164 8.00 -3.86 3.08
C VAL A 164 6.73 -3.15 2.62
N ARG A 165 6.50 -1.93 3.11
CA ARG A 165 5.38 -1.11 2.66
C ARG A 165 5.54 -0.83 1.16
N LEU A 166 4.62 -1.38 0.37
CA LEU A 166 4.57 -1.14 -1.07
C LEU A 166 3.92 0.22 -1.32
N HIS A 167 4.57 1.04 -2.13
CA HIS A 167 3.95 2.23 -2.72
C HIS A 167 3.18 1.84 -3.99
N PRO A 168 2.19 2.63 -4.43
CA PRO A 168 1.58 2.42 -5.74
C PRO A 168 2.64 2.54 -6.84
N TYR A 169 2.53 1.71 -7.89
CA TYR A 169 3.53 1.69 -8.96
C TYR A 169 2.96 1.30 -10.32
N LEU A 170 3.70 1.66 -11.37
CA LEU A 170 3.41 1.25 -12.73
C LEU A 170 4.02 -0.12 -13.02
N ALA A 171 3.22 -1.03 -13.56
CA ALA A 171 3.65 -2.31 -14.09
C ALA A 171 3.38 -2.37 -15.60
N PRO A 172 4.04 -3.28 -16.34
CA PRO A 172 3.81 -3.41 -17.79
C PRO A 172 2.33 -3.67 -18.16
N ASP A 173 1.59 -4.32 -17.27
CA ASP A 173 0.20 -4.72 -17.44
C ASP A 173 -0.82 -3.80 -16.74
N GLY A 174 -0.39 -2.68 -16.13
CA GLY A 174 -1.31 -1.73 -15.50
C GLY A 174 -0.74 -0.96 -14.32
N MET A 175 -1.64 -0.29 -13.59
CA MET A 175 -1.33 0.49 -12.38
C MET A 175 -1.62 -0.34 -11.15
N ARG A 176 -0.66 -0.45 -10.24
CA ARG A 176 -0.79 -1.19 -8.99
C ARG A 176 -1.19 -0.26 -7.86
N LEU A 177 -2.31 -0.57 -7.20
CA LEU A 177 -2.87 0.22 -6.11
C LEU A 177 -3.12 -0.66 -4.88
N PRO A 178 -3.07 -0.12 -3.64
CA PRO A 178 -3.44 -0.88 -2.45
C PRO A 178 -4.88 -1.40 -2.52
N ASP A 179 -5.16 -2.55 -1.92
CA ASP A 179 -6.50 -3.13 -1.85
C ASP A 179 -7.45 -2.38 -0.89
N ALA A 180 -6.89 -1.60 0.05
CA ALA A 180 -7.63 -0.73 0.95
C ALA A 180 -6.81 0.51 1.34
N LEU A 181 -7.48 1.64 1.56
CA LEU A 181 -6.89 2.88 2.06
C LEU A 181 -7.75 3.47 3.18
N GLU A 182 -7.12 3.75 4.32
CA GLU A 182 -7.72 4.49 5.41
C GLU A 182 -7.76 6.00 5.10
N ASP A 183 -8.66 6.71 5.74
CA ASP A 183 -8.66 8.18 5.74
C ASP A 183 -7.40 8.67 6.45
N ARG A 184 -6.72 9.69 5.89
CA ARG A 184 -5.47 10.21 6.44
C ARG A 184 -5.34 11.70 6.20
N ALA A 185 -4.84 12.43 7.21
CA ALA A 185 -4.64 13.89 7.13
C ALA A 185 -5.91 14.65 6.69
N GLY A 186 -7.10 14.17 7.06
CA GLY A 186 -8.38 14.75 6.65
C GLY A 186 -8.78 14.43 5.19
N VAL A 187 -8.03 13.58 4.50
CA VAL A 187 -8.31 13.13 3.14
C VAL A 187 -8.95 11.74 3.17
N SER A 188 -10.08 11.59 2.47
CA SER A 188 -10.78 10.30 2.36
C SER A 188 -9.95 9.27 1.58
N GLY A 189 -10.12 7.97 1.89
CA GLY A 189 -9.48 6.89 1.15
C GLY A 189 -9.75 6.94 -0.36
N LEU A 190 -10.96 7.36 -0.77
CA LEU A 190 -11.28 7.59 -2.18
C LEU A 190 -10.43 8.69 -2.81
N ASP A 191 -10.26 9.81 -2.11
CA ASP A 191 -9.45 10.93 -2.62
C ASP A 191 -7.97 10.59 -2.62
N ARG A 192 -7.49 9.77 -1.66
CA ARG A 192 -6.14 9.20 -1.68
C ARG A 192 -5.92 8.32 -2.91
N TYR A 193 -6.88 7.45 -3.27
CA TYR A 193 -6.82 6.70 -4.53
C TYR A 193 -6.75 7.63 -5.75
N ARG A 194 -7.50 8.73 -5.75
CA ARG A 194 -7.47 9.71 -6.85
C ARG A 194 -6.13 10.40 -6.96
N ALA A 195 -5.48 10.73 -5.84
CA ALA A 195 -4.14 11.29 -5.81
C ALA A 195 -3.11 10.30 -6.38
N MET A 196 -3.12 9.05 -5.89
CA MET A 196 -2.25 7.97 -6.40
C MET A 196 -2.44 7.76 -7.91
N LEU A 197 -3.68 7.71 -8.36
CA LEU A 197 -4.02 7.52 -9.77
C LEU A 197 -3.51 8.68 -10.64
N ALA A 198 -3.68 9.93 -10.18
CA ALA A 198 -3.20 11.11 -10.88
C ALA A 198 -1.67 11.11 -10.97
N HIS A 199 -0.99 10.79 -9.88
CA HIS A 199 0.47 10.69 -9.82
C HIS A 199 1.01 9.62 -10.78
N LEU A 200 0.47 8.39 -10.73
CA LEU A 200 0.86 7.30 -11.65
C LEU A 200 0.57 7.64 -13.12
N ALA A 201 -0.58 8.24 -13.42
CA ALA A 201 -0.91 8.68 -14.77
C ALA A 201 0.02 9.82 -15.23
N GLY A 202 0.44 10.68 -14.32
CA GLY A 202 1.45 11.70 -14.56
C GLY A 202 2.80 11.11 -14.95
N HIS A 203 3.29 10.13 -14.19
CA HIS A 203 4.52 9.40 -14.53
C HIS A 203 4.43 8.72 -15.89
N ARG A 204 3.35 8.00 -16.16
CA ARG A 204 3.14 7.35 -17.45
C ARG A 204 3.17 8.32 -18.63
N ARG A 205 2.70 9.54 -18.42
CA ARG A 205 2.63 10.57 -19.46
C ARG A 205 3.91 11.35 -19.65
N TRP A 206 4.64 11.64 -18.58
CA TRP A 206 5.72 12.62 -18.60
C TRP A 206 7.08 12.06 -18.21
N SER A 207 7.15 10.90 -17.57
CA SER A 207 8.44 10.29 -17.18
C SER A 207 9.02 9.43 -18.30
N GLN A 208 10.34 9.41 -18.36
CA GLN A 208 11.10 8.57 -19.26
C GLN A 208 12.06 7.70 -18.47
N PRO A 209 12.28 6.44 -18.88
CA PRO A 209 13.23 5.57 -18.21
C PRO A 209 14.65 6.13 -18.28
N LEU A 210 15.37 6.04 -17.17
CA LEU A 210 16.77 6.41 -17.07
C LEU A 210 17.62 5.22 -16.65
N VAL A 211 18.85 5.15 -17.16
CA VAL A 211 19.83 4.14 -16.73
C VAL A 211 20.46 4.60 -15.42
N ALA A 212 20.28 3.82 -14.36
CA ALA A 212 20.70 4.11 -13.00
C ALA A 212 21.78 3.18 -12.44
N ASP A 213 22.49 2.44 -13.32
CA ASP A 213 23.41 1.36 -12.91
C ASP A 213 24.55 1.86 -12.03
N ASN A 214 25.02 3.08 -12.27
CA ASN A 214 26.15 3.69 -11.53
C ASN A 214 25.71 4.63 -10.40
N TRP A 215 24.42 4.71 -10.08
CA TRP A 215 23.94 5.59 -9.01
C TRP A 215 23.94 4.88 -7.65
N SER A 216 24.47 5.56 -6.66
CA SER A 216 24.31 5.12 -5.25
C SER A 216 22.83 5.16 -4.84
N PRO A 217 22.44 4.41 -3.77
CA PRO A 217 21.08 4.46 -3.25
C PRO A 217 20.59 5.89 -2.92
N LEU A 218 21.50 6.73 -2.41
CA LEU A 218 21.18 8.13 -2.09
C LEU A 218 20.91 8.97 -3.34
N GLN A 219 21.65 8.73 -4.43
CA GLN A 219 21.43 9.40 -5.72
C GLN A 219 20.10 8.94 -6.35
N ARG A 220 19.79 7.65 -6.30
CA ARG A 220 18.50 7.11 -6.77
C ARG A 220 17.34 7.76 -6.03
N LEU A 221 17.38 7.77 -4.68
CA LEU A 221 16.36 8.41 -3.87
C LEU A 221 16.16 9.90 -4.24
N ALA A 222 17.24 10.63 -4.48
CA ALA A 222 17.14 12.04 -4.86
C ALA A 222 16.50 12.22 -6.24
N VAL A 223 16.87 11.38 -7.21
CA VAL A 223 16.31 11.42 -8.56
C VAL A 223 14.82 11.08 -8.53
N GLU A 224 14.43 10.03 -7.81
CA GLU A 224 13.02 9.67 -7.59
C GLU A 224 12.26 10.85 -6.97
N THR A 225 12.77 11.42 -5.88
CA THR A 225 12.12 12.55 -5.17
C THR A 225 11.91 13.77 -6.06
N LEU A 226 12.90 14.16 -6.89
CA LEU A 226 12.78 15.32 -7.77
C LEU A 226 11.94 15.02 -9.01
N GLU A 227 11.93 13.78 -9.49
CA GLU A 227 11.05 13.36 -10.57
C GLU A 227 9.58 13.36 -10.13
N ASP A 228 9.30 12.85 -8.92
CA ASP A 228 7.96 12.92 -8.32
C ASP A 228 7.50 14.38 -8.17
N ALA A 229 8.36 15.25 -7.62
CA ALA A 229 8.04 16.68 -7.51
C ALA A 229 7.78 17.33 -8.87
N ARG A 230 8.52 16.92 -9.93
CA ARG A 230 8.32 17.40 -11.30
C ARG A 230 6.95 16.96 -11.84
N VAL A 231 6.64 15.69 -11.71
CA VAL A 231 5.36 15.11 -12.14
C VAL A 231 4.20 15.80 -11.41
N ASP A 232 4.28 15.93 -10.10
CA ASP A 232 3.25 16.59 -9.29
C ASP A 232 3.09 18.08 -9.67
N THR A 233 4.18 18.77 -9.94
CA THR A 233 4.09 20.18 -10.41
C THR A 233 3.41 20.27 -11.78
N LEU A 234 3.69 19.35 -12.70
CA LEU A 234 3.00 19.28 -13.99
C LEU A 234 1.51 18.93 -13.82
N LEU A 235 1.18 18.03 -12.87
CA LEU A 235 -0.19 17.74 -12.45
C LEU A 235 -0.92 18.99 -11.98
N LEU A 236 -0.30 19.77 -11.08
CA LEU A 236 -0.88 20.98 -10.53
C LEU A 236 -1.05 22.08 -11.56
N ARG A 237 -0.19 22.14 -12.58
CA ARG A 237 -0.37 23.06 -13.74
C ARG A 237 -1.55 22.63 -14.60
N ARG A 238 -1.72 21.33 -14.85
CA ARG A 238 -2.79 20.80 -15.68
C ARG A 238 -4.14 20.75 -14.96
N PHE A 239 -4.12 20.40 -13.67
CA PHE A 239 -5.28 20.20 -12.82
C PHE A 239 -5.12 20.95 -11.48
N PRO A 240 -5.25 22.30 -11.47
CA PRO A 240 -5.02 23.11 -10.25
C PRO A 240 -5.88 22.70 -9.06
N GLY A 241 -7.06 22.09 -9.31
CA GLY A 241 -7.95 21.57 -8.27
C GLY A 241 -7.37 20.42 -7.43
N LEU A 242 -6.28 19.78 -7.88
CA LEU A 242 -5.57 18.75 -7.11
C LEU A 242 -4.64 19.35 -6.03
N ARG A 243 -4.35 20.65 -6.05
CA ARG A 243 -3.39 21.27 -5.12
C ARG A 243 -3.70 21.02 -3.66
N PRO A 244 -4.93 21.26 -3.13
CA PRO A 244 -5.23 20.99 -1.74
C PRO A 244 -5.02 19.52 -1.37
N LEU A 245 -5.36 18.61 -2.28
CA LEU A 245 -5.26 17.18 -2.09
C LEU A 245 -3.79 16.73 -2.02
N LEU A 246 -2.97 17.07 -3.01
CA LEU A 246 -1.57 16.67 -3.04
C LEU A 246 -0.78 17.31 -1.89
N LEU A 247 -1.04 18.59 -1.55
CA LEU A 247 -0.37 19.25 -0.43
C LEU A 247 -0.77 18.67 0.94
N ALA A 248 -2.01 18.18 1.10
CA ALA A 248 -2.44 17.50 2.33
C ALA A 248 -1.75 16.14 2.54
N LEU A 249 -1.48 15.43 1.45
CA LEU A 249 -0.85 14.09 1.46
C LEU A 249 0.67 14.14 1.37
N HIS A 250 1.24 15.24 0.86
CA HIS A 250 2.69 15.42 0.79
C HIS A 250 3.24 15.86 2.15
N PRO A 251 4.28 15.19 2.68
CA PRO A 251 4.83 15.51 3.98
C PRO A 251 5.39 16.93 4.05
N GLN A 252 5.24 17.55 5.21
CA GLN A 252 5.82 18.85 5.55
C GLN A 252 6.61 18.72 6.86
N PRO A 253 7.79 18.08 6.85
CA PRO A 253 8.58 17.89 8.05
C PRO A 253 9.06 19.25 8.59
N ARG A 254 9.20 19.35 9.92
CA ARG A 254 9.84 20.52 10.53
C ARG A 254 11.31 20.54 10.12
N ALA A 255 11.86 21.73 9.87
CA ALA A 255 13.26 21.89 9.44
C ALA A 255 14.29 21.27 10.41
N ASP A 256 13.96 21.24 11.70
CA ASP A 256 14.78 20.73 12.81
C ASP A 256 14.43 19.30 13.26
N ALA A 257 13.61 18.56 12.52
CA ALA A 257 13.12 17.24 12.94
C ALA A 257 14.21 16.15 12.92
N CYS A 258 15.24 16.29 12.10
CA CYS A 258 16.34 15.33 12.02
C CYS A 258 17.59 15.88 12.71
N ASP A 259 18.22 15.08 13.61
CA ASP A 259 19.48 15.42 14.26
C ASP A 259 20.68 14.90 13.42
N PRO A 260 21.42 15.80 12.75
CA PRO A 260 22.57 15.39 11.92
C PRO A 260 23.77 14.86 12.74
N ALA A 261 23.75 14.96 14.07
CA ALA A 261 24.77 14.37 14.93
C ALA A 261 24.51 12.87 15.19
N ALA A 262 23.27 12.40 15.08
CA ALA A 262 22.85 11.05 15.42
C ALA A 262 22.25 10.27 14.22
N GLU A 263 21.74 10.95 13.20
CA GLU A 263 20.97 10.35 12.12
C GLU A 263 21.47 10.77 10.73
N ASN A 264 21.17 9.93 9.74
CA ASN A 264 21.28 10.28 8.33
C ASN A 264 20.04 11.09 7.93
N CYS A 265 20.26 12.37 7.65
CA CYS A 265 19.20 13.35 7.37
C CYS A 265 19.00 13.62 5.87
N LEU A 266 19.60 12.86 4.96
CA LEU A 266 19.45 13.14 3.54
C LEU A 266 17.99 13.01 3.07
N ARG A 267 17.30 11.95 3.48
CA ARG A 267 15.89 11.74 3.17
C ARG A 267 15.03 12.91 3.66
N HIS A 268 15.25 13.36 4.89
CA HIS A 268 14.57 14.52 5.45
C HIS A 268 14.81 15.78 4.60
N ARG A 269 16.07 16.07 4.25
CA ARG A 269 16.41 17.25 3.41
C ARG A 269 15.78 17.17 2.02
N LEU A 270 15.75 15.98 1.40
CA LEU A 270 15.09 15.76 0.12
C LEU A 270 13.57 15.98 0.22
N THR A 271 12.94 15.55 1.31
CA THR A 271 11.51 15.79 1.55
C THR A 271 11.21 17.28 1.72
N CYS A 272 12.06 18.02 2.45
CA CYS A 272 11.94 19.48 2.55
C CYS A 272 12.08 20.15 1.18
N LEU A 273 13.04 19.72 0.35
CA LEU A 273 13.20 20.23 -1.01
C LEU A 273 11.99 19.91 -1.89
N SER A 274 11.51 18.67 -1.89
CA SER A 274 10.32 18.26 -2.63
C SER A 274 9.11 19.11 -2.24
N ARG A 275 8.89 19.31 -0.93
CA ARG A 275 7.84 20.22 -0.44
C ARG A 275 8.02 21.65 -0.96
N ALA A 276 9.24 22.16 -0.96
CA ALA A 276 9.53 23.51 -1.46
C ALA A 276 9.27 23.66 -2.97
N CYS A 277 9.48 22.59 -3.74
CA CYS A 277 9.14 22.54 -5.16
C CYS A 277 7.62 22.62 -5.42
N LEU A 278 6.80 22.03 -4.52
CA LEU A 278 5.35 21.97 -4.68
C LEU A 278 4.62 23.16 -4.05
N ASP A 279 5.16 23.70 -2.96
CA ASP A 279 4.51 24.73 -2.14
C ASP A 279 5.41 25.95 -1.95
N PRO A 280 5.16 27.05 -2.66
CA PRO A 280 5.93 28.28 -2.48
C PRO A 280 5.86 28.85 -1.05
N ALA A 281 4.85 28.47 -0.25
CA ALA A 281 4.67 28.89 1.13
C ALA A 281 5.30 27.91 2.14
N HIS A 282 6.25 27.07 1.73
CA HIS A 282 6.87 26.00 2.53
C HIS A 282 7.52 26.43 3.85
N GLY A 283 8.03 27.66 3.95
CA GLY A 283 8.61 28.24 5.17
C GLY A 283 10.00 27.73 5.57
N TYR A 284 10.70 26.95 4.74
CA TYR A 284 12.07 26.47 5.02
C TYR A 284 13.08 27.60 4.80
N GLY A 285 13.92 27.88 5.80
CA GLY A 285 14.95 28.91 5.76
C GLY A 285 16.33 28.44 5.25
N ASP A 286 16.51 27.19 4.85
CA ASP A 286 17.78 26.67 4.32
C ASP A 286 18.04 27.30 2.92
N PRO A 287 19.15 28.07 2.75
CA PRO A 287 19.47 28.71 1.47
C PRO A 287 19.62 27.72 0.31
N LEU A 288 20.10 26.51 0.59
CA LEU A 288 20.29 25.49 -0.44
C LEU A 288 18.95 24.96 -0.95
N ILE A 289 17.95 24.78 -0.06
CA ILE A 289 16.58 24.43 -0.44
C ILE A 289 16.00 25.54 -1.34
N GLY A 290 16.13 26.81 -0.93
CA GLY A 290 15.65 27.95 -1.73
C GLY A 290 16.31 28.02 -3.10
N GLU A 291 17.62 27.86 -3.18
CA GLU A 291 18.36 27.84 -4.46
C GLU A 291 17.86 26.74 -5.39
N PHE A 292 17.77 25.50 -4.88
CA PHE A 292 17.39 24.37 -5.74
C PHE A 292 15.91 24.34 -6.10
N ALA A 293 15.02 24.79 -5.23
CA ALA A 293 13.62 25.01 -5.57
C ALA A 293 13.46 26.10 -6.65
N GLY A 294 14.24 27.20 -6.57
CA GLY A 294 14.30 28.23 -7.62
C GLY A 294 14.72 27.65 -8.97
N ARG A 295 15.85 26.93 -9.01
CA ARG A 295 16.34 26.26 -10.23
C ARG A 295 15.34 25.26 -10.80
N PHE A 296 14.66 24.52 -9.94
CA PHE A 296 13.59 23.61 -10.34
C PHE A 296 12.45 24.35 -11.05
N HIS A 297 12.00 25.48 -10.51
CA HIS A 297 10.96 26.29 -11.14
C HIS A 297 11.40 26.95 -12.43
N GLU A 298 12.67 27.37 -12.53
CA GLU A 298 13.27 27.92 -13.77
C GLU A 298 13.29 26.88 -14.89
N LEU A 299 13.71 25.63 -14.60
CA LEU A 299 13.68 24.53 -15.58
C LEU A 299 12.26 24.29 -16.10
N LEU A 300 11.27 24.28 -15.19
CA LEU A 300 9.88 24.10 -15.56
C LEU A 300 9.31 25.30 -16.37
N ALA A 301 9.77 26.52 -16.12
CA ALA A 301 9.35 27.72 -16.86
C ALA A 301 9.97 27.78 -18.22
N ALA A 302 11.24 27.37 -18.39
CA ALA A 302 11.94 27.32 -19.66
C ALA A 302 11.41 26.22 -20.62
N GLY A 303 10.53 25.35 -20.18
CA GLY A 303 10.04 24.23 -20.99
C GLY A 303 11.00 23.02 -21.03
N GLU A 304 12.10 23.07 -20.29
CA GLU A 304 13.12 22.00 -20.18
C GLU A 304 12.76 20.93 -19.15
N ALA A 305 11.48 20.75 -18.87
CA ALA A 305 10.94 19.88 -17.84
C ALA A 305 11.00 18.38 -18.22
N SER A 306 12.19 17.88 -18.56
CA SER A 306 12.39 16.45 -18.83
C SER A 306 12.80 15.68 -17.58
N THR A 307 12.56 14.36 -17.55
CA THR A 307 13.05 13.46 -16.50
C THR A 307 14.57 13.57 -16.33
N ARG A 308 15.31 13.75 -17.42
CA ARG A 308 16.76 13.94 -17.40
C ARG A 308 17.17 15.22 -16.69
N ALA A 309 16.50 16.33 -16.96
CA ALA A 309 16.80 17.60 -16.30
C ALA A 309 16.51 17.56 -14.81
N ALA A 310 15.42 16.90 -14.39
CA ALA A 310 15.13 16.65 -12.97
C ALA A 310 16.21 15.78 -12.31
N ALA A 311 16.66 14.72 -12.99
CA ALA A 311 17.72 13.85 -12.50
C ALA A 311 19.06 14.61 -12.34
N ASP A 312 19.46 15.41 -13.31
CA ASP A 312 20.69 16.20 -13.25
C ASP A 312 20.64 17.23 -12.09
N LEU A 313 19.47 17.85 -11.86
CA LEU A 313 19.26 18.75 -10.74
C LEU A 313 19.33 18.00 -9.39
N ALA A 314 18.75 16.81 -9.29
CA ALA A 314 18.77 15.96 -8.10
C ALA A 314 20.20 15.54 -7.74
N LEU A 315 20.98 15.09 -8.71
CA LEU A 315 22.38 14.71 -8.54
C LEU A 315 23.25 15.89 -8.08
N ALA A 316 23.02 17.08 -8.65
CA ALA A 316 23.67 18.30 -8.22
C ALA A 316 23.31 18.67 -6.77
N TYR A 317 22.03 18.51 -6.37
CA TYR A 317 21.61 18.75 -4.99
C TYR A 317 22.30 17.80 -4.01
N VAL A 318 22.31 16.48 -4.27
CA VAL A 318 22.99 15.52 -3.42
C VAL A 318 24.46 15.85 -3.25
N THR A 319 25.14 16.20 -4.33
CA THR A 319 26.57 16.56 -4.29
C THR A 319 26.83 17.76 -3.39
N ARG A 320 25.96 18.78 -3.43
CA ARG A 320 26.13 20.01 -2.63
C ARG A 320 25.59 19.89 -1.20
N SER A 321 24.56 19.06 -0.98
CA SER A 321 23.93 18.89 0.33
C SER A 321 24.58 17.80 1.18
N ARG A 322 25.53 17.04 0.62
CA ARG A 322 26.16 15.90 1.29
C ARG A 322 26.85 16.30 2.60
N ARG A 323 26.60 15.52 3.65
CA ARG A 323 27.17 15.68 4.98
C ARG A 323 27.81 14.36 5.44
N PRO A 324 28.79 14.38 6.38
CA PRO A 324 29.37 13.15 6.94
C PRO A 324 28.30 12.20 7.54
N SER A 325 27.28 12.76 8.17
CA SER A 325 26.15 12.00 8.75
C SER A 325 25.30 11.23 7.75
N ASP A 326 25.38 11.55 6.46
CA ASP A 326 24.63 10.81 5.41
C ASP A 326 25.17 9.37 5.21
N GLN A 327 26.26 9.02 5.88
CA GLN A 327 26.80 7.65 5.94
C GLN A 327 26.30 6.86 7.15
N PHE A 328 25.57 7.48 8.08
CA PHE A 328 25.02 6.78 9.25
C PHE A 328 23.98 5.75 8.81
N ALA A 329 23.99 4.58 9.45
CA ALA A 329 23.03 3.52 9.18
C ALA A 329 21.62 3.87 9.69
N ASN A 330 21.53 4.70 10.75
CA ASN A 330 20.26 5.18 11.28
C ASN A 330 19.71 6.30 10.40
N VAL A 331 18.80 5.95 9.49
CA VAL A 331 18.16 6.91 8.58
C VAL A 331 16.90 7.48 9.23
N HIS A 332 16.75 8.79 9.18
CA HIS A 332 15.52 9.46 9.64
C HIS A 332 14.38 9.26 8.64
N PHE A 333 13.34 8.53 9.05
CA PHE A 333 12.13 8.27 8.26
C PHE A 333 10.90 9.07 8.69
N ALA A 334 10.88 9.57 9.94
CA ALA A 334 9.69 10.23 10.49
C ALA A 334 9.26 11.45 9.66
N GLY A 335 8.00 11.48 9.25
CA GLY A 335 7.43 12.59 8.49
C GLY A 335 8.02 12.78 7.09
N THR A 336 8.62 11.74 6.48
CA THR A 336 9.25 11.82 5.15
C THR A 336 8.54 10.99 4.08
N GLU A 337 7.45 10.34 4.40
CA GLU A 337 6.70 9.49 3.47
C GLU A 337 5.60 10.28 2.78
N VAL A 338 5.56 10.18 1.46
CA VAL A 338 4.45 10.67 0.63
C VAL A 338 3.30 9.65 0.72
N ASP A 339 2.05 10.12 0.78
CA ASP A 339 0.86 9.29 0.98
C ASP A 339 0.04 9.04 -0.29
N TYR A 340 0.65 9.24 -1.45
CA TYR A 340 0.11 8.95 -2.78
C TYR A 340 1.15 8.39 -3.74
#